data_995a888c961d0d0e56882566ae68f48e
#
_entry.id   995a888c961d0d0e56882566ae68f48e
#
_cell.length_a   1.000
_cell.length_b   1.000
_cell.length_c   1.000
_cell.angle_alpha   90.00
_cell.angle_beta   90.00
_cell.angle_gamma   90.00
#
_symmetry.space_group_name_H-M   'P 1'
#
loop_
_entity.id
_entity.type
_entity.pdbx_description
1 polymer ?
#
loop_
_entity_poly.entity_id
_entity_poly.type
_entity_poly.pdbx_seq_one_letter_code
_entity_poly.pdbx_strand_id
1 'polypeptide(L)'
;MSTLPLLQLHGVGKSYGANCVLKGFELSVQAGEIVSLIGPSGSGKTTALRCMNFLETYDEGEIWIDGQLLGYSGPGRSARDRDSEATIDEVRKPLAMVFQQFNLWPHMTVRENVMAPLVLGKRMSKAETRTLADAALARVGLTAKADAYPARLSGGQQQRVGIARALAVKPRLMLLDEPTSALDPELVEEVLQVIRSLADDGMTMVMVTHEMSFAAQISNQVVFMEAGQIVETGPPLSLFQTPKTERLQRFLTPWFNRSLMPRTQVTP
;
A
#
# COMPACT_ATOMS: atom_id res chain seq x y z
N MET A 1 3.83 28.32 -1.89
CA MET A 1 4.55 27.68 -0.75
C MET A 1 4.70 26.21 -1.12
N SER A 2 5.91 25.72 -1.32
CA SER A 2 6.15 24.29 -1.59
C SER A 2 5.81 23.53 -0.31
N THR A 3 4.72 22.79 -0.30
CA THR A 3 4.38 21.89 0.80
C THR A 3 5.37 20.74 0.79
N LEU A 4 5.96 20.40 1.94
CA LEU A 4 6.84 19.24 2.08
C LEU A 4 6.07 17.98 1.66
N PRO A 5 6.70 17.05 0.92
CA PRO A 5 6.11 15.75 0.63
C PRO A 5 5.74 15.01 1.92
N LEU A 6 4.65 14.23 1.86
CA LEU A 6 4.20 13.44 3.00
C LEU A 6 5.13 12.22 3.24
N LEU A 7 5.68 11.67 2.17
CA LEU A 7 6.67 10.57 2.21
C LEU A 7 7.82 10.88 1.27
N GLN A 8 9.05 10.69 1.75
CA GLN A 8 10.27 10.81 0.95
C GLN A 8 11.19 9.63 1.26
N LEU A 9 11.76 9.05 0.21
CA LEU A 9 12.81 8.06 0.28
C LEU A 9 14.03 8.58 -0.48
N HIS A 10 15.17 8.62 0.17
CA HIS A 10 16.43 9.12 -0.40
C HIS A 10 17.48 8.02 -0.37
N GLY A 11 17.80 7.45 -1.53
CA GLY A 11 18.85 6.47 -1.71
C GLY A 11 18.66 5.20 -0.86
N VAL A 12 17.40 4.75 -0.66
CA VAL A 12 17.10 3.62 0.23
C VAL A 12 17.64 2.32 -0.35
N GLY A 13 18.50 1.65 0.46
CA GLY A 13 19.06 0.35 0.16
C GLY A 13 18.63 -0.71 1.18
N LYS A 14 18.44 -1.96 0.69
CA LYS A 14 18.12 -3.12 1.54
C LYS A 14 18.75 -4.39 1.00
N SER A 15 19.42 -5.12 1.88
CA SER A 15 20.01 -6.41 1.57
C SER A 15 19.59 -7.48 2.58
N TYR A 16 19.50 -8.72 2.11
CA TYR A 16 19.34 -9.91 2.94
C TYR A 16 20.56 -10.81 2.70
N GLY A 17 21.51 -10.73 3.63
CA GLY A 17 22.82 -11.36 3.43
C GLY A 17 23.53 -10.78 2.20
N ALA A 18 23.92 -11.62 1.25
CA ALA A 18 24.56 -11.20 0.00
C ALA A 18 23.57 -10.70 -1.08
N ASN A 19 22.26 -10.87 -0.88
CA ASN A 19 21.25 -10.49 -1.86
C ASN A 19 20.78 -9.05 -1.64
N CYS A 20 21.20 -8.14 -2.50
CA CYS A 20 20.76 -6.75 -2.49
C CYS A 20 19.41 -6.62 -3.20
N VAL A 21 18.34 -6.30 -2.42
CA VAL A 21 16.94 -6.25 -2.88
C VAL A 21 16.49 -4.84 -3.23
N LEU A 22 17.02 -3.79 -2.58
CA LEU A 22 16.80 -2.40 -2.96
C LEU A 22 18.16 -1.70 -3.12
N LYS A 23 18.29 -0.90 -4.17
CA LYS A 23 19.56 -0.27 -4.58
C LYS A 23 19.31 1.21 -4.86
N GLY A 24 19.48 2.06 -3.83
CA GLY A 24 19.33 3.49 -3.99
C GLY A 24 17.94 3.92 -4.43
N PHE A 25 16.90 3.37 -3.77
CA PHE A 25 15.51 3.65 -4.14
C PHE A 25 15.12 5.09 -3.74
N GLU A 26 14.62 5.85 -4.73
CA GLU A 26 14.20 7.24 -4.59
C GLU A 26 12.69 7.35 -4.83
N LEU A 27 11.96 7.99 -3.91
CA LEU A 27 10.53 8.25 -4.10
C LEU A 27 10.11 9.50 -3.31
N SER A 28 9.22 10.30 -3.90
CA SER A 28 8.57 11.41 -3.21
C SER A 28 7.07 11.34 -3.47
N VAL A 29 6.26 11.45 -2.41
CA VAL A 29 4.79 11.38 -2.49
C VAL A 29 4.20 12.60 -1.80
N GLN A 30 3.41 13.38 -2.53
CA GLN A 30 2.70 14.53 -1.99
C GLN A 30 1.40 14.11 -1.30
N ALA A 31 0.88 14.95 -0.42
CA ALA A 31 -0.44 14.72 0.16
C ALA A 31 -1.52 14.70 -0.94
N GLY A 32 -2.40 13.69 -0.91
CA GLY A 32 -3.42 13.45 -1.92
C GLY A 32 -2.92 12.73 -3.18
N GLU A 33 -1.62 12.42 -3.27
CA GLU A 33 -1.05 11.71 -4.42
C GLU A 33 -1.16 10.20 -4.27
N ILE A 34 -1.40 9.53 -5.40
CA ILE A 34 -1.45 8.06 -5.50
C ILE A 34 -0.29 7.60 -6.37
N VAL A 35 0.58 6.78 -5.80
CA VAL A 35 1.72 6.18 -6.48
C VAL A 35 1.54 4.68 -6.58
N SER A 36 1.59 4.12 -7.80
CA SER A 36 1.60 2.68 -8.01
C SER A 36 3.00 2.15 -8.33
N LEU A 37 3.44 1.15 -7.56
CA LEU A 37 4.67 0.41 -7.81
C LEU A 37 4.32 -0.84 -8.63
N ILE A 38 4.87 -0.95 -9.83
CA ILE A 38 4.68 -2.10 -10.73
C ILE A 38 6.02 -2.74 -11.08
N GLY A 39 5.99 -3.98 -11.55
CA GLY A 39 7.21 -4.70 -11.95
C GLY A 39 7.10 -6.21 -11.71
N PRO A 40 8.06 -7.00 -12.19
CA PRO A 40 8.06 -8.45 -12.03
C PRO A 40 8.14 -8.87 -10.55
N SER A 41 7.76 -10.12 -10.28
CA SER A 41 7.96 -10.71 -8.95
C SER A 41 9.43 -10.69 -8.58
N GLY A 42 9.75 -10.41 -7.31
CA GLY A 42 11.13 -10.29 -6.84
C GLY A 42 11.83 -8.97 -7.19
N SER A 43 11.15 -7.97 -7.79
CA SER A 43 11.77 -6.67 -8.10
C SER A 43 11.98 -5.76 -6.88
N GLY A 44 11.53 -6.14 -5.68
CA GLY A 44 11.72 -5.37 -4.44
C GLY A 44 10.53 -4.50 -4.01
N LYS A 45 9.39 -4.51 -4.72
CA LYS A 45 8.21 -3.66 -4.45
C LYS A 45 7.68 -3.79 -3.01
N THR A 46 7.35 -5.01 -2.59
CA THR A 46 6.89 -5.31 -1.23
C THR A 46 7.92 -4.94 -0.18
N THR A 47 9.22 -5.17 -0.46
CA THR A 47 10.31 -4.76 0.44
C THR A 47 10.38 -3.24 0.57
N ALA A 48 10.26 -2.48 -0.53
CA ALA A 48 10.20 -1.03 -0.49
C ALA A 48 9.01 -0.54 0.35
N LEU A 49 7.83 -1.12 0.14
CA LEU A 49 6.62 -0.78 0.89
C LEU A 49 6.76 -1.08 2.39
N ARG A 50 7.38 -2.22 2.75
CA ARG A 50 7.65 -2.59 4.15
C ARG A 50 8.69 -1.70 4.80
N CYS A 51 9.71 -1.25 4.07
CA CYS A 51 10.65 -0.24 4.56
C CYS A 51 9.95 1.10 4.84
N MET A 52 9.01 1.54 3.98
CA MET A 52 8.23 2.77 4.20
C MET A 52 7.44 2.75 5.50
N ASN A 53 7.03 1.57 5.99
CA ASN A 53 6.34 1.40 7.28
C ASN A 53 7.26 0.89 8.41
N PHE A 54 8.56 0.79 8.15
CA PHE A 54 9.55 0.23 9.06
C PHE A 54 9.18 -1.16 9.63
N LEU A 55 8.46 -1.95 8.84
CA LEU A 55 8.27 -3.38 9.07
C LEU A 55 9.50 -4.19 8.65
N GLU A 56 10.29 -3.62 7.73
CA GLU A 56 11.64 -4.04 7.38
C GLU A 56 12.59 -2.87 7.61
N THR A 57 13.69 -3.12 8.25
CA THR A 57 14.77 -2.13 8.39
C THR A 57 15.44 -1.92 7.03
N TYR A 58 15.81 -0.70 6.73
CA TYR A 58 16.64 -0.39 5.57
C TYR A 58 18.09 -0.17 5.98
N ASP A 59 19.02 -0.52 5.11
CA ASP A 59 20.45 -0.55 5.43
C ASP A 59 21.14 0.75 5.01
N GLU A 60 20.62 1.42 3.97
CA GLU A 60 21.17 2.67 3.41
C GLU A 60 20.04 3.65 3.10
N GLY A 61 20.40 4.92 2.94
CA GLY A 61 19.46 5.99 2.56
C GLY A 61 18.64 6.52 3.73
N GLU A 62 17.58 7.22 3.50
CA GLU A 62 16.73 7.86 4.50
C GLU A 62 15.26 7.74 4.09
N ILE A 63 14.37 7.56 5.06
CA ILE A 63 12.92 7.60 4.85
C ILE A 63 12.35 8.68 5.78
N TRP A 64 11.66 9.64 5.19
CA TRP A 64 11.06 10.75 5.88
C TRP A 64 9.53 10.68 5.75
N ILE A 65 8.83 10.84 6.87
CA ILE A 65 7.38 10.86 6.94
C ILE A 65 6.95 12.16 7.58
N ASP A 66 6.20 12.99 6.86
CA ASP A 66 5.74 14.30 7.34
C ASP A 66 6.89 15.16 7.93
N GLY A 67 8.05 15.11 7.29
CA GLY A 67 9.26 15.83 7.70
C GLY A 67 10.02 15.23 8.89
N GLN A 68 9.67 14.01 9.34
CA GLN A 68 10.36 13.28 10.40
C GLN A 68 11.09 12.07 9.83
N LEU A 69 12.36 11.87 10.25
CA LEU A 69 13.16 10.71 9.83
C LEU A 69 12.65 9.45 10.53
N LEU A 70 12.46 8.37 9.77
CA LEU A 70 11.93 7.11 10.25
C LEU A 70 13.04 6.12 10.61
N GLY A 71 13.03 5.67 11.86
CA GLY A 71 13.75 4.48 12.30
C GLY A 71 15.17 4.70 12.80
N TYR A 72 15.79 5.82 12.49
CA TYR A 72 17.17 6.10 12.85
C TYR A 72 17.37 7.54 13.26
N SER A 73 18.24 7.77 14.26
CA SER A 73 18.67 9.09 14.69
C SER A 73 20.06 9.42 14.14
N GLY A 74 20.23 10.66 13.69
CA GLY A 74 21.49 11.22 13.22
C GLY A 74 21.71 11.19 11.70
N PRO A 75 22.38 12.22 11.18
CA PRO A 75 22.75 12.30 9.77
C PRO A 75 23.96 11.40 9.48
N GLY A 76 23.87 10.56 8.45
CA GLY A 76 25.02 9.91 7.85
C GLY A 76 25.00 8.38 7.87
N ARG A 77 25.69 7.81 6.85
CA ARG A 77 25.69 6.39 6.48
C ARG A 77 26.47 5.44 7.43
N SER A 78 27.27 5.93 8.34
CA SER A 78 28.30 5.10 8.99
C SER A 78 28.08 4.77 10.47
N ALA A 79 27.13 5.36 11.16
CA ALA A 79 26.78 5.04 12.54
C ALA A 79 25.30 5.39 12.78
N ARG A 80 24.41 4.51 12.31
CA ARG A 80 22.97 4.72 12.52
C ARG A 80 22.56 4.07 13.82
N ASP A 81 22.29 4.88 14.81
CA ASP A 81 21.59 4.40 15.98
C ASP A 81 20.11 4.22 15.65
N ARG A 82 19.61 2.99 15.81
CA ARG A 82 18.21 2.71 15.66
C ARG A 82 17.44 3.41 16.77
N ASP A 83 16.40 4.12 16.39
CA ASP A 83 15.50 4.78 17.33
C ASP A 83 14.78 3.78 18.24
N SER A 84 14.29 4.27 19.38
CA SER A 84 13.42 3.50 20.25
C SER A 84 12.11 3.15 19.52
N GLU A 85 11.49 2.00 19.87
CA GLU A 85 10.19 1.61 19.33
C GLU A 85 9.13 2.71 19.50
N ALA A 86 9.17 3.44 20.63
CA ALA A 86 8.25 4.53 20.87
C ALA A 86 8.43 5.70 19.89
N THR A 87 9.68 6.03 19.52
CA THR A 87 9.99 7.05 18.52
C THR A 87 9.53 6.60 17.14
N ILE A 88 9.84 5.35 16.76
CA ILE A 88 9.42 4.76 15.49
C ILE A 88 7.88 4.75 15.38
N ASP A 89 7.20 4.34 16.44
CA ASP A 89 5.73 4.34 16.50
C ASP A 89 5.13 5.74 16.35
N GLU A 90 5.79 6.76 16.90
CA GLU A 90 5.35 8.15 16.75
C GLU A 90 5.44 8.62 15.30
N VAL A 91 6.59 8.39 14.65
CA VAL A 91 6.83 8.80 13.25
C VAL A 91 5.89 8.10 12.29
N ARG A 92 5.57 6.82 12.51
CA ARG A 92 4.68 6.04 11.63
C ARG A 92 3.18 6.17 11.94
N LYS A 93 2.79 6.94 12.97
CA LYS A 93 1.36 7.20 13.27
C LYS A 93 0.52 7.66 12.09
N PRO A 94 1.03 8.48 11.14
CA PRO A 94 0.27 8.88 9.95
C PRO A 94 0.05 7.75 8.94
N LEU A 95 0.68 6.60 9.11
CA LEU A 95 0.63 5.49 8.17
C LEU A 95 -0.39 4.43 8.57
N ALA A 96 -0.97 3.78 7.58
CA ALA A 96 -1.63 2.48 7.74
C ALA A 96 -1.26 1.56 6.59
N MET A 97 -1.20 0.25 6.85
CA MET A 97 -0.85 -0.74 5.84
C MET A 97 -1.96 -1.77 5.66
N VAL A 98 -2.26 -2.06 4.40
CA VAL A 98 -3.13 -3.16 3.96
C VAL A 98 -2.24 -4.22 3.34
N PHE A 99 -2.36 -5.45 3.80
CA PHE A 99 -1.51 -6.57 3.39
C PHE A 99 -2.17 -7.40 2.29
N GLN A 100 -1.37 -8.12 1.54
CA GLN A 100 -1.78 -9.10 0.55
C GLN A 100 -2.63 -10.22 1.18
N GLN A 101 -2.18 -10.77 2.31
CA GLN A 101 -2.97 -11.64 3.17
C GLN A 101 -3.79 -10.76 4.11
N PHE A 102 -5.04 -11.11 4.33
CA PHE A 102 -5.99 -10.27 5.09
C PHE A 102 -5.55 -9.99 6.54
N ASN A 103 -4.75 -10.90 7.13
CA ASN A 103 -4.18 -10.81 8.48
C ASN A 103 -5.23 -10.45 9.55
N LEU A 104 -6.43 -11.06 9.43
CA LEU A 104 -7.47 -10.90 10.42
C LEU A 104 -7.26 -11.87 11.58
N TRP A 105 -7.56 -11.42 12.78
CA TRP A 105 -7.58 -12.29 13.98
C TRP A 105 -8.83 -13.18 13.92
N PRO A 106 -8.69 -14.51 13.76
CA PRO A 106 -9.83 -15.42 13.52
C PRO A 106 -10.77 -15.56 14.72
N HIS A 107 -10.27 -15.28 15.92
CA HIS A 107 -11.02 -15.34 17.18
C HIS A 107 -11.75 -14.03 17.55
N MET A 108 -11.58 -12.99 16.75
CA MET A 108 -12.23 -11.69 16.90
C MET A 108 -13.31 -11.52 15.82
N THR A 109 -14.40 -10.85 16.17
CA THR A 109 -15.40 -10.42 15.20
C THR A 109 -14.81 -9.39 14.22
N VAL A 110 -15.50 -9.10 13.15
CA VAL A 110 -15.14 -8.07 12.17
C VAL A 110 -14.95 -6.70 12.85
N ARG A 111 -15.89 -6.31 13.70
CA ARG A 111 -15.79 -5.05 14.47
C ARG A 111 -14.58 -5.04 15.39
N GLU A 112 -14.34 -6.11 16.11
CA GLU A 112 -13.19 -6.23 17.02
C GLU A 112 -11.86 -6.16 16.26
N ASN A 113 -11.77 -6.79 15.09
CA ASN A 113 -10.60 -6.66 14.21
C ASN A 113 -10.31 -5.20 13.83
N VAL A 114 -11.36 -4.43 13.53
CA VAL A 114 -11.21 -3.00 13.18
C VAL A 114 -10.92 -2.13 14.42
N MET A 115 -11.46 -2.50 15.58
CA MET A 115 -11.20 -1.79 16.85
C MET A 115 -9.79 -2.03 17.40
N ALA A 116 -9.20 -3.19 17.15
CA ALA A 116 -7.94 -3.63 17.79
C ALA A 116 -6.81 -2.58 17.73
N PRO A 117 -6.44 -1.97 16.59
CA PRO A 117 -5.38 -0.99 16.54
C PRO A 117 -5.71 0.30 17.31
N LEU A 118 -6.99 0.64 17.47
CA LEU A 118 -7.43 1.81 18.23
C LEU A 118 -7.30 1.59 19.75
N VAL A 119 -7.67 0.40 20.20
CA VAL A 119 -7.57 0.03 21.62
C VAL A 119 -6.11 -0.10 22.04
N LEU A 120 -5.31 -0.84 21.25
CA LEU A 120 -3.92 -1.16 21.59
C LEU A 120 -2.97 0.02 21.36
N GLY A 121 -3.15 0.75 20.25
CA GLY A 121 -2.23 1.82 19.86
C GLY A 121 -2.59 3.20 20.41
N LYS A 122 -3.87 3.57 20.42
CA LYS A 122 -4.31 4.93 20.78
C LYS A 122 -4.89 5.04 22.18
N ARG A 123 -5.01 3.95 22.94
CA ARG A 123 -5.59 3.92 24.31
C ARG A 123 -6.96 4.61 24.41
N MET A 124 -7.76 4.51 23.36
CA MET A 124 -9.11 5.12 23.29
C MET A 124 -10.12 4.26 24.10
N SER A 125 -11.20 4.89 24.54
CA SER A 125 -12.30 4.18 25.19
C SER A 125 -13.00 3.19 24.23
N LYS A 126 -13.61 2.15 24.77
CA LYS A 126 -14.34 1.14 23.98
C LYS A 126 -15.49 1.76 23.17
N ALA A 127 -16.15 2.79 23.70
CA ALA A 127 -17.26 3.48 23.03
C ALA A 127 -16.75 4.27 21.81
N GLU A 128 -15.67 5.05 21.96
CA GLU A 128 -15.06 5.81 20.87
C GLU A 128 -14.52 4.88 19.78
N THR A 129 -13.79 3.80 20.15
CA THR A 129 -13.26 2.84 19.20
C THR A 129 -14.38 2.15 18.42
N ARG A 130 -15.51 1.84 19.05
CA ARG A 130 -16.67 1.26 18.38
C ARG A 130 -17.24 2.22 17.33
N THR A 131 -17.42 3.48 17.66
CA THR A 131 -17.94 4.49 16.72
C THR A 131 -17.04 4.62 15.48
N LEU A 132 -15.71 4.68 15.68
CA LEU A 132 -14.74 4.74 14.57
C LEU A 132 -14.75 3.46 13.72
N ALA A 133 -14.83 2.30 14.38
CA ALA A 133 -14.88 1.02 13.67
C ALA A 133 -16.17 0.87 12.85
N ASP A 134 -17.32 1.24 13.41
CA ASP A 134 -18.60 1.17 12.70
C ASP A 134 -18.61 2.14 11.49
N ALA A 135 -18.04 3.34 11.63
CA ALA A 135 -17.86 4.27 10.52
C ALA A 135 -16.94 3.71 9.43
N ALA A 136 -15.80 3.10 9.81
CA ALA A 136 -14.88 2.48 8.86
C ALA A 136 -15.53 1.27 8.14
N LEU A 137 -16.32 0.45 8.84
CA LEU A 137 -17.06 -0.67 8.25
C LEU A 137 -18.15 -0.19 7.29
N ALA A 138 -18.82 0.92 7.59
CA ALA A 138 -19.78 1.53 6.67
C ALA A 138 -19.11 1.97 5.36
N ARG A 139 -17.90 2.56 5.43
CA ARG A 139 -17.12 2.99 4.25
C ARG A 139 -16.78 1.85 3.30
N VAL A 140 -16.62 0.64 3.80
CA VAL A 140 -16.31 -0.56 2.99
C VAL A 140 -17.53 -1.45 2.74
N GLY A 141 -18.74 -1.00 3.09
CA GLY A 141 -20.00 -1.72 2.85
C GLY A 141 -20.18 -2.98 3.72
N LEU A 142 -19.61 -3.03 4.93
CA LEU A 142 -19.64 -4.20 5.80
C LEU A 142 -20.38 -4.00 7.13
N THR A 143 -21.23 -2.99 7.25
CA THR A 143 -22.00 -2.70 8.48
C THR A 143 -22.79 -3.93 8.95
N ALA A 144 -23.49 -4.63 8.04
CA ALA A 144 -24.30 -5.81 8.35
C ALA A 144 -23.46 -7.05 8.77
N LYS A 145 -22.13 -7.01 8.59
CA LYS A 145 -21.21 -8.10 8.94
C LYS A 145 -20.36 -7.78 10.17
N ALA A 146 -20.62 -6.68 10.87
CA ALA A 146 -19.79 -6.21 11.97
C ALA A 146 -19.60 -7.24 13.10
N ASP A 147 -20.63 -8.03 13.40
CA ASP A 147 -20.60 -9.04 14.46
C ASP A 147 -20.30 -10.47 13.93
N ALA A 148 -19.99 -10.61 12.63
CA ALA A 148 -19.55 -11.89 12.06
C ALA A 148 -18.08 -12.17 12.39
N TYR A 149 -17.67 -13.42 12.30
CA TYR A 149 -16.28 -13.84 12.38
C TYR A 149 -15.64 -13.96 10.99
N PRO A 150 -14.31 -13.78 10.83
CA PRO A 150 -13.62 -13.87 9.54
C PRO A 150 -13.93 -15.12 8.74
N ALA A 151 -14.08 -16.27 9.38
CA ALA A 151 -14.40 -17.55 8.73
C ALA A 151 -15.76 -17.56 8.00
N ARG A 152 -16.64 -16.61 8.27
CA ARG A 152 -17.95 -16.45 7.61
C ARG A 152 -17.95 -15.40 6.49
N LEU A 153 -16.78 -14.93 6.08
CA LEU A 153 -16.61 -13.89 5.06
C LEU A 153 -15.95 -14.46 3.81
N SER A 154 -16.35 -13.94 2.63
CA SER A 154 -15.59 -14.16 1.39
C SER A 154 -14.21 -13.50 1.49
N GLY A 155 -13.26 -13.89 0.61
CA GLY A 155 -11.93 -13.27 0.54
C GLY A 155 -12.01 -11.75 0.32
N GLY A 156 -12.87 -11.28 -0.59
CA GLY A 156 -13.09 -9.85 -0.82
C GLY A 156 -13.66 -9.13 0.39
N GLN A 157 -14.57 -9.77 1.15
CA GLN A 157 -15.06 -9.20 2.41
C GLN A 157 -13.96 -9.14 3.47
N GLN A 158 -13.12 -10.18 3.60
CA GLN A 158 -11.98 -10.17 4.53
C GLN A 158 -10.99 -9.05 4.18
N GLN A 159 -10.69 -8.86 2.90
CA GLN A 159 -9.81 -7.76 2.46
C GLN A 159 -10.42 -6.39 2.77
N ARG A 160 -11.71 -6.22 2.56
CA ARG A 160 -12.41 -4.97 2.92
C ARG A 160 -12.40 -4.73 4.45
N VAL A 161 -12.43 -5.76 5.29
CA VAL A 161 -12.18 -5.62 6.73
C VAL A 161 -10.75 -5.13 7.00
N GLY A 162 -9.75 -5.65 6.29
CA GLY A 162 -8.36 -5.17 6.36
C GLY A 162 -8.23 -3.69 6.02
N ILE A 163 -8.94 -3.24 4.96
CA ILE A 163 -9.02 -1.82 4.59
C ILE A 163 -9.73 -1.00 5.67
N ALA A 164 -10.87 -1.47 6.20
CA ALA A 164 -11.58 -0.79 7.28
C ALA A 164 -10.73 -0.63 8.54
N ARG A 165 -9.95 -1.66 8.90
CA ARG A 165 -8.99 -1.62 10.00
C ARG A 165 -7.91 -0.54 9.79
N ALA A 166 -7.40 -0.42 8.56
CA ALA A 166 -6.46 0.63 8.19
C ALA A 166 -7.11 2.03 8.25
N LEU A 167 -8.34 2.18 7.79
CA LEU A 167 -9.07 3.46 7.81
C LEU A 167 -9.43 3.93 9.22
N ALA A 168 -9.73 3.02 10.14
CA ALA A 168 -10.18 3.34 11.49
C ALA A 168 -9.18 4.20 12.27
N VAL A 169 -7.88 4.04 12.01
CA VAL A 169 -6.82 4.85 12.63
C VAL A 169 -6.69 6.25 12.03
N LYS A 170 -7.48 6.60 10.99
CA LYS A 170 -7.46 7.87 10.27
C LYS A 170 -6.05 8.21 9.75
N PRO A 171 -5.47 7.38 8.88
CA PRO A 171 -4.13 7.62 8.37
C PRO A 171 -4.11 8.80 7.40
N ARG A 172 -2.95 9.43 7.24
CA ARG A 172 -2.67 10.40 6.17
C ARG A 172 -2.12 9.75 4.92
N LEU A 173 -1.52 8.54 5.05
CA LEU A 173 -0.97 7.74 3.96
C LEU A 173 -1.32 6.26 4.15
N MET A 174 -1.89 5.64 3.13
CA MET A 174 -2.12 4.20 3.09
C MET A 174 -1.10 3.50 2.20
N LEU A 175 -0.50 2.45 2.72
CA LEU A 175 0.39 1.54 2.00
C LEU A 175 -0.39 0.27 1.68
N LEU A 176 -0.54 -0.08 0.40
CA LEU A 176 -1.31 -1.25 -0.03
C LEU A 176 -0.37 -2.25 -0.73
N ASP A 177 -0.17 -3.40 -0.11
CA ASP A 177 0.68 -4.48 -0.63
C ASP A 177 -0.18 -5.52 -1.34
N GLU A 178 -0.29 -5.42 -2.67
CA GLU A 178 -1.05 -6.33 -3.53
C GLU A 178 -2.47 -6.66 -2.99
N PRO A 179 -3.33 -5.68 -2.78
CA PRO A 179 -4.59 -5.86 -2.05
C PRO A 179 -5.61 -6.79 -2.70
N THR A 180 -5.36 -7.22 -3.94
CA THR A 180 -6.28 -8.09 -4.70
C THR A 180 -5.69 -9.45 -5.08
N SER A 181 -4.38 -9.67 -4.90
CA SER A 181 -3.68 -10.85 -5.43
C SER A 181 -4.08 -12.18 -4.78
N ALA A 182 -4.66 -12.15 -3.56
CA ALA A 182 -5.16 -13.32 -2.85
C ALA A 182 -6.67 -13.58 -3.09
N LEU A 183 -7.29 -12.89 -4.06
CA LEU A 183 -8.72 -12.95 -4.32
C LEU A 183 -9.05 -13.68 -5.61
N ASP A 184 -10.20 -14.34 -5.62
CA ASP A 184 -10.80 -14.81 -6.85
C ASP A 184 -11.16 -13.61 -7.76
N PRO A 185 -11.04 -13.75 -9.11
CA PRO A 185 -11.28 -12.65 -10.05
C PRO A 185 -12.63 -11.94 -9.88
N GLU A 186 -13.66 -12.66 -9.48
CA GLU A 186 -15.02 -12.13 -9.26
C GLU A 186 -15.08 -11.17 -8.06
N LEU A 187 -14.16 -11.30 -7.08
CA LEU A 187 -14.13 -10.50 -5.87
C LEU A 187 -13.18 -9.29 -5.96
N VAL A 188 -12.32 -9.25 -6.98
CA VAL A 188 -11.34 -8.18 -7.18
C VAL A 188 -12.01 -6.83 -7.32
N GLU A 189 -13.05 -6.74 -8.16
CA GLU A 189 -13.73 -5.48 -8.46
C GLU A 189 -14.33 -4.81 -7.21
N GLU A 190 -14.89 -5.59 -6.28
CA GLU A 190 -15.45 -5.06 -5.03
C GLU A 190 -14.38 -4.34 -4.17
N VAL A 191 -13.16 -4.87 -4.15
CA VAL A 191 -12.05 -4.26 -3.40
C VAL A 191 -11.50 -3.05 -4.13
N LEU A 192 -11.36 -3.12 -5.46
CA LEU A 192 -10.90 -2.00 -6.28
C LEU A 192 -11.85 -0.80 -6.21
N GLN A 193 -13.17 -1.03 -6.15
CA GLN A 193 -14.16 0.03 -5.98
C GLN A 193 -14.00 0.76 -4.64
N VAL A 194 -13.71 0.04 -3.55
CA VAL A 194 -13.42 0.67 -2.25
C VAL A 194 -12.15 1.52 -2.36
N ILE A 195 -11.06 1.00 -2.94
CA ILE A 195 -9.81 1.76 -3.10
C ILE A 195 -10.03 3.01 -3.98
N ARG A 196 -10.82 2.90 -5.06
CA ARG A 196 -11.20 4.03 -5.91
C ARG A 196 -11.96 5.11 -5.12
N SER A 197 -12.94 4.71 -4.32
CA SER A 197 -13.68 5.65 -3.46
C SER A 197 -12.76 6.40 -2.49
N LEU A 198 -11.70 5.76 -1.98
CA LEU A 198 -10.70 6.41 -1.14
C LEU A 198 -9.80 7.37 -1.94
N ALA A 199 -9.49 7.02 -3.19
CA ALA A 199 -8.78 7.89 -4.11
C ALA A 199 -9.58 9.18 -4.41
N ASP A 200 -10.88 9.03 -4.69
CA ASP A 200 -11.79 10.14 -4.97
C ASP A 200 -11.95 11.07 -3.75
N ASP A 201 -11.81 10.54 -2.54
CA ASP A 201 -11.80 11.33 -1.28
C ASP A 201 -10.44 12.02 -1.00
N GLY A 202 -9.45 11.88 -1.88
CA GLY A 202 -8.13 12.50 -1.75
C GLY A 202 -7.18 11.77 -0.80
N MET A 203 -7.38 10.48 -0.52
CA MET A 203 -6.47 9.68 0.29
C MET A 203 -5.11 9.54 -0.41
N THR A 204 -4.03 9.85 0.31
CA THR A 204 -2.68 9.58 -0.19
C THR A 204 -2.39 8.08 -0.13
N MET A 205 -1.90 7.49 -1.23
CA MET A 205 -1.65 6.05 -1.27
C MET A 205 -0.35 5.71 -2.01
N VAL A 206 0.37 4.70 -1.49
CA VAL A 206 1.39 3.97 -2.25
C VAL A 206 0.92 2.53 -2.37
N MET A 207 0.78 2.03 -3.59
CA MET A 207 0.20 0.72 -3.85
C MET A 207 1.14 -0.14 -4.70
N VAL A 208 1.39 -1.37 -4.25
CA VAL A 208 1.94 -2.44 -5.09
C VAL A 208 0.76 -3.17 -5.73
N THR A 209 0.73 -3.28 -7.05
CA THR A 209 -0.39 -3.94 -7.73
C THR A 209 0.03 -4.62 -9.03
N HIS A 210 -0.70 -5.65 -9.40
CA HIS A 210 -0.68 -6.29 -10.72
C HIS A 210 -1.90 -5.89 -11.59
N GLU A 211 -2.79 -5.06 -11.06
CA GLU A 211 -3.97 -4.54 -11.76
C GLU A 211 -3.59 -3.30 -12.59
N MET A 212 -2.97 -3.51 -13.76
CA MET A 212 -2.42 -2.42 -14.58
C MET A 212 -3.49 -1.43 -15.03
N SER A 213 -4.69 -1.91 -15.40
CA SER A 213 -5.81 -1.06 -15.79
C SER A 213 -6.28 -0.16 -14.65
N PHE A 214 -6.28 -0.68 -13.43
CA PHE A 214 -6.64 0.07 -12.24
C PHE A 214 -5.56 1.10 -11.89
N ALA A 215 -4.28 0.69 -11.90
CA ALA A 215 -3.17 1.62 -11.69
C ALA A 215 -3.18 2.77 -12.70
N ALA A 216 -3.49 2.48 -13.97
CA ALA A 216 -3.59 3.50 -15.02
C ALA A 216 -4.73 4.52 -14.77
N GLN A 217 -5.79 4.12 -14.09
CA GLN A 217 -6.97 4.96 -13.85
C GLN A 217 -6.86 5.85 -12.62
N ILE A 218 -6.24 5.35 -11.54
CA ILE A 218 -6.28 6.07 -10.25
C ILE A 218 -4.96 6.74 -9.87
N SER A 219 -3.81 6.32 -10.44
CA SER A 219 -2.52 6.82 -10.01
C SER A 219 -2.21 8.20 -10.60
N ASN A 220 -1.53 9.03 -9.83
CA ASN A 220 -0.89 10.25 -10.31
C ASN A 220 0.48 9.93 -10.91
N GLN A 221 1.17 8.95 -10.33
CA GLN A 221 2.48 8.49 -10.75
C GLN A 221 2.54 6.95 -10.72
N VAL A 222 3.22 6.37 -11.70
CA VAL A 222 3.55 4.95 -11.74
C VAL A 222 5.06 4.79 -11.75
N VAL A 223 5.57 3.86 -10.94
CA VAL A 223 6.98 3.53 -10.79
C VAL A 223 7.18 2.10 -11.22
N PHE A 224 7.93 1.88 -12.29
CA PHE A 224 8.33 0.55 -12.73
C PHE A 224 9.66 0.14 -12.10
N MET A 225 9.63 -0.96 -11.38
CA MET A 225 10.79 -1.52 -10.66
C MET A 225 11.27 -2.83 -11.26
N GLU A 226 12.59 -2.98 -11.34
CA GLU A 226 13.25 -4.25 -11.65
C GLU A 226 14.58 -4.38 -10.93
N ALA A 227 14.89 -5.58 -10.46
CA ALA A 227 16.16 -5.93 -9.79
C ALA A 227 16.57 -4.93 -8.68
N GLY A 228 15.59 -4.43 -7.93
CA GLY A 228 15.79 -3.51 -6.80
C GLY A 228 15.96 -2.05 -7.17
N GLN A 229 15.78 -1.69 -8.43
CA GLN A 229 15.93 -0.31 -8.93
C GLN A 229 14.66 0.19 -9.60
N ILE A 230 14.49 1.52 -9.60
CA ILE A 230 13.52 2.19 -10.45
C ILE A 230 14.10 2.25 -11.86
N VAL A 231 13.40 1.63 -12.81
CA VAL A 231 13.78 1.62 -14.23
C VAL A 231 13.13 2.78 -14.98
N GLU A 232 11.86 3.03 -14.68
CA GLU A 232 11.10 4.11 -15.30
C GLU A 232 10.01 4.60 -14.35
N THR A 233 9.75 5.91 -14.38
CA THR A 233 8.69 6.54 -13.60
C THR A 233 8.04 7.64 -14.42
N GLY A 234 6.74 7.86 -14.18
CA GLY A 234 6.02 8.93 -14.86
C GLY A 234 4.51 8.85 -14.65
N PRO A 235 3.77 9.81 -15.24
CA PRO A 235 2.32 9.76 -15.28
C PRO A 235 1.81 8.47 -15.96
N PRO A 236 0.68 7.90 -15.50
CA PRO A 236 0.17 6.62 -16.01
C PRO A 236 0.05 6.57 -17.53
N LEU A 237 -0.57 7.58 -18.13
CA LEU A 237 -0.76 7.61 -19.59
C LEU A 237 0.57 7.50 -20.35
N SER A 238 1.59 8.27 -19.96
CA SER A 238 2.90 8.20 -20.61
C SER A 238 3.55 6.83 -20.42
N LEU A 239 3.52 6.29 -19.18
CA LEU A 239 4.21 5.05 -18.85
C LEU A 239 3.56 3.83 -19.50
N PHE A 240 2.22 3.81 -19.60
CA PHE A 240 1.51 2.68 -20.20
C PHE A 240 1.38 2.80 -21.71
N GLN A 241 1.21 4.01 -22.30
CA GLN A 241 1.01 4.16 -23.75
C GLN A 241 2.32 4.33 -24.52
N THR A 242 3.30 4.99 -23.92
CA THR A 242 4.58 5.33 -24.57
C THR A 242 5.78 5.00 -23.67
N PRO A 243 5.92 3.71 -23.25
CA PRO A 243 7.03 3.30 -22.41
C PRO A 243 8.36 3.56 -23.13
N LYS A 244 9.30 4.21 -22.43
CA LYS A 244 10.59 4.65 -23.00
C LYS A 244 11.63 3.53 -22.98
N THR A 245 11.60 2.71 -21.94
CA THR A 245 12.59 1.64 -21.77
C THR A 245 12.09 0.36 -22.43
N GLU A 246 12.98 -0.33 -23.16
CA GLU A 246 12.69 -1.64 -23.77
C GLU A 246 12.21 -2.64 -22.71
N ARG A 247 12.70 -2.50 -21.49
CA ARG A 247 12.38 -3.36 -20.40
C ARG A 247 10.92 -3.23 -19.93
N LEU A 248 10.42 -1.99 -19.81
CA LEU A 248 9.01 -1.74 -19.51
C LEU A 248 8.12 -2.18 -20.68
N GLN A 249 8.51 -1.95 -21.92
CA GLN A 249 7.77 -2.42 -23.11
C GLN A 249 7.57 -3.93 -23.07
N ARG A 250 8.61 -4.71 -22.79
CA ARG A 250 8.54 -6.17 -22.63
C ARG A 250 7.63 -6.58 -21.46
N PHE A 251 7.70 -5.87 -20.34
CA PHE A 251 6.88 -6.14 -19.16
C PHE A 251 5.39 -5.92 -19.45
N LEU A 252 5.03 -4.88 -20.21
CA LEU A 252 3.66 -4.53 -20.53
C LEU A 252 3.07 -5.34 -21.69
N THR A 253 3.89 -5.96 -22.55
CA THR A 253 3.43 -6.73 -23.73
C THR A 253 2.33 -7.77 -23.40
N PRO A 254 2.43 -8.61 -22.36
CA PRO A 254 1.37 -9.57 -22.04
C PRO A 254 0.05 -8.91 -21.64
N TRP A 255 0.11 -7.71 -21.04
CA TRP A 255 -1.08 -6.95 -20.65
C TRP A 255 -1.78 -6.37 -21.88
N PHE A 256 -1.03 -5.76 -22.82
CA PHE A 256 -1.59 -5.25 -24.07
C PHE A 256 -2.25 -6.37 -24.89
N ASN A 257 -1.60 -7.51 -25.02
CA ASN A 257 -2.14 -8.63 -25.78
C ASN A 257 -3.46 -9.19 -25.20
N ARG A 258 -3.63 -9.17 -23.88
CA ARG A 258 -4.90 -9.55 -23.21
C ARG A 258 -6.00 -8.50 -23.43
N SER A 259 -5.65 -7.23 -23.45
CA SER A 259 -6.61 -6.14 -23.65
C SER A 259 -7.10 -6.02 -25.09
N LEU A 260 -6.35 -6.56 -26.06
CA LEU A 260 -6.69 -6.59 -27.48
C LEU A 260 -7.42 -7.87 -27.91
N MET A 261 -7.59 -8.88 -27.05
CA MET A 261 -8.41 -10.05 -27.39
C MET A 261 -9.88 -9.63 -27.46
N PRO A 262 -10.56 -9.75 -28.63
CA PRO A 262 -11.99 -9.55 -28.71
C PRO A 262 -12.65 -10.55 -27.77
N ARG A 263 -13.58 -10.10 -26.94
CA ARG A 263 -14.48 -10.98 -26.20
C ARG A 263 -15.16 -11.89 -27.23
N THR A 264 -14.74 -13.13 -27.29
CA THR A 264 -15.48 -14.16 -28.05
C THR A 264 -16.87 -14.17 -27.45
N GLN A 265 -17.84 -13.70 -28.23
CA GLN A 265 -19.25 -13.82 -27.87
C GLN A 265 -19.51 -15.32 -27.68
N VAL A 266 -19.71 -15.74 -26.44
CA VAL A 266 -20.35 -17.01 -26.13
C VAL A 266 -21.79 -16.80 -26.53
N THR A 267 -22.13 -17.23 -27.76
CA THR A 267 -23.51 -17.35 -28.23
C THR A 267 -24.16 -18.49 -27.45
N PRO A 268 -25.40 -18.31 -26.95
CA PRO A 268 -26.13 -19.28 -26.13
C PRO A 268 -26.40 -20.61 -26.83
#